data_29546ae3f6862b16a6bdeb463d1d6db7
#
_entry.id   29546ae3f6862b16a6bdeb463d1d6db7
#
_cell.length_a   1.000
_cell.length_b   1.000
_cell.length_c   1.000
_cell.angle_alpha   90.00
_cell.angle_beta   90.00
_cell.angle_gamma   90.00
#
_symmetry.space_group_name_H-M   'P 1'
#
loop_
_entity.id
_entity.type
_entity.pdbx_description
1 polymer ?
#
loop_
_entity_poly.entity_id
_entity_poly.type
_entity_poly.pdbx_seq_one_letter_code
_entity_poly.pdbx_strand_id
1 'polypeptide(L)'
;MRVARFATHVRYSMIGVFVILSAWPSRAQAQDGHDHLAASAHYEQSPEQKRQTGALVKAVRDATERFQNPAAAERHQYFLNFGCVSGGDFGAMGLHFVNMNLVDGEIDVMHPEIVLYEPLPNGHLRLTGADYLVPKEAWEANPNHTGPPELMGQLFHLFDAPNRFGLPAFYTLHVWAWKDNPNGTFTNWNPDVSCDAFAGEKHPR
;
A
#
# COMPACT_ATOMS: atom_id res chain seq x y z
N MET A 1 -33.51 70.84 -24.30
CA MET A 1 -32.08 71.09 -24.15
C MET A 1 -31.32 70.11 -25.01
N ARG A 2 -30.66 70.61 -26.07
CA ARG A 2 -29.89 69.82 -27.06
C ARG A 2 -28.46 69.69 -26.53
N VAL A 3 -27.94 68.46 -26.53
CA VAL A 3 -26.52 68.22 -26.23
C VAL A 3 -25.88 67.70 -27.51
N ALA A 4 -24.82 68.40 -27.96
CA ALA A 4 -24.10 68.17 -29.18
C ALA A 4 -23.16 66.96 -29.06
N ARG A 5 -23.11 66.13 -30.13
CA ARG A 5 -22.08 65.08 -30.31
C ARG A 5 -20.89 65.66 -31.07
N PHE A 6 -19.73 65.57 -30.44
CA PHE A 6 -18.43 65.78 -31.14
C PHE A 6 -17.89 64.43 -31.60
N ALA A 7 -17.70 64.29 -32.92
CA ALA A 7 -17.03 63.16 -33.51
C ALA A 7 -15.56 63.53 -33.74
N THR A 8 -14.67 62.79 -33.14
CA THR A 8 -13.23 62.94 -33.35
C THR A 8 -12.74 61.82 -34.29
N HIS A 9 -12.31 62.18 -35.48
CA HIS A 9 -11.70 61.27 -36.44
C HIS A 9 -10.22 61.09 -36.08
N VAL A 10 -9.85 59.87 -35.69
CA VAL A 10 -8.43 59.49 -35.58
C VAL A 10 -8.02 58.74 -36.84
N ARG A 11 -7.05 59.32 -37.54
CA ARG A 11 -6.40 58.71 -38.72
C ARG A 11 -5.33 57.75 -38.23
N TYR A 12 -5.51 56.46 -38.52
CA TYR A 12 -4.45 55.47 -38.32
C TYR A 12 -3.52 55.42 -39.56
N SER A 13 -2.25 55.73 -39.31
CA SER A 13 -1.18 55.55 -40.27
C SER A 13 -0.69 54.10 -40.19
N MET A 14 -0.85 53.35 -41.29
CA MET A 14 -0.33 51.99 -41.37
C MET A 14 1.20 52.06 -41.58
N ILE A 15 1.98 51.69 -40.59
CA ILE A 15 3.38 51.33 -40.70
C ILE A 15 3.47 49.83 -40.90
N GLY A 16 3.82 49.42 -42.10
CA GLY A 16 4.04 48.00 -42.41
C GLY A 16 5.33 47.50 -41.74
N VAL A 17 5.14 46.60 -40.81
CA VAL A 17 6.25 45.84 -40.23
C VAL A 17 6.40 44.55 -41.04
N PHE A 18 7.48 44.47 -41.82
CA PHE A 18 7.91 43.23 -42.45
C PHE A 18 8.49 42.31 -41.37
N VAL A 19 7.72 41.28 -40.98
CA VAL A 19 8.21 40.18 -40.15
C VAL A 19 8.87 39.16 -41.05
N ILE A 20 10.20 39.12 -41.01
CA ILE A 20 10.99 38.05 -41.64
C ILE A 20 10.85 36.81 -40.75
N LEU A 21 10.04 35.86 -41.18
CA LEU A 21 9.96 34.54 -40.60
C LEU A 21 11.20 33.74 -40.98
N SER A 22 12.21 33.75 -40.12
CA SER A 22 13.31 32.80 -40.19
C SER A 22 12.79 31.44 -39.70
N ALA A 23 12.52 30.55 -40.66
CA ALA A 23 12.26 29.17 -40.38
C ALA A 23 13.51 28.49 -39.82
N TRP A 24 13.59 28.29 -38.52
CA TRP A 24 14.54 27.38 -37.93
C TRP A 24 14.05 25.95 -38.15
N PRO A 25 14.87 25.05 -38.67
CA PRO A 25 14.52 23.67 -38.74
C PRO A 25 14.46 23.15 -37.29
N SER A 26 13.28 22.85 -36.80
CA SER A 26 13.09 22.07 -35.56
C SER A 26 13.70 20.69 -35.81
N ARG A 27 14.95 20.50 -35.37
CA ARG A 27 15.45 19.17 -35.12
C ARG A 27 14.59 18.58 -33.99
N ALA A 28 13.63 17.74 -34.36
CA ALA A 28 13.05 16.80 -33.45
C ALA A 28 14.23 15.94 -32.97
N GLN A 29 14.75 16.23 -31.79
CA GLN A 29 15.51 15.24 -31.04
C GLN A 29 14.52 14.12 -30.72
N ALA A 30 14.69 12.99 -31.41
CA ALA A 30 14.15 11.75 -30.92
C ALA A 30 14.68 11.60 -29.48
N GLN A 31 13.81 11.77 -28.50
CA GLN A 31 14.08 11.30 -27.16
C GLN A 31 14.19 9.78 -27.32
N ASP A 32 15.44 9.31 -27.25
CA ASP A 32 15.70 7.89 -27.06
C ASP A 32 14.81 7.45 -25.91
N GLY A 33 13.84 6.60 -26.23
CA GLY A 33 13.04 5.93 -25.23
C GLY A 33 14.00 5.30 -24.27
N HIS A 34 14.03 5.82 -23.05
CA HIS A 34 14.71 5.15 -21.97
C HIS A 34 14.07 3.78 -21.87
N ASP A 35 14.81 2.78 -22.30
CA ASP A 35 14.48 1.38 -22.21
C ASP A 35 14.40 1.02 -20.72
N HIS A 36 13.23 1.26 -20.10
CA HIS A 36 12.92 0.84 -18.74
C HIS A 36 12.75 -0.69 -18.64
N LEU A 37 13.13 -1.43 -19.70
CA LEU A 37 13.31 -2.86 -19.68
C LEU A 37 14.70 -3.28 -19.16
N ALA A 38 15.54 -2.31 -18.80
CA ALA A 38 16.81 -2.63 -18.18
C ALA A 38 16.57 -3.12 -16.75
N ALA A 39 16.58 -4.44 -16.66
CA ALA A 39 16.88 -5.19 -15.46
C ALA A 39 16.00 -4.78 -14.25
N SER A 40 14.98 -5.55 -13.97
CA SER A 40 14.72 -5.94 -12.59
C SER A 40 16.06 -6.46 -12.04
N ALA A 41 16.90 -5.55 -11.57
CA ALA A 41 18.03 -5.90 -10.75
C ALA A 41 17.39 -6.71 -9.63
N HIS A 42 17.62 -8.03 -9.63
CA HIS A 42 17.27 -8.86 -8.50
C HIS A 42 18.00 -8.24 -7.32
N TYR A 43 17.27 -7.45 -6.52
CA TYR A 43 17.81 -6.88 -5.30
C TYR A 43 18.10 -8.04 -4.37
N GLU A 44 19.35 -8.50 -4.38
CA GLU A 44 19.78 -9.52 -3.45
C GLU A 44 19.90 -8.89 -2.07
N GLN A 45 19.07 -9.35 -1.16
CA GLN A 45 19.18 -8.98 0.26
C GLN A 45 20.58 -9.31 0.77
N SER A 46 21.16 -8.37 1.52
CA SER A 46 22.41 -8.63 2.24
C SER A 46 22.26 -9.78 3.23
N PRO A 47 23.35 -10.44 3.66
CA PRO A 47 23.30 -11.46 4.71
C PRO A 47 22.61 -10.98 5.98
N GLU A 48 22.79 -9.70 6.35
CA GLU A 48 22.13 -9.08 7.49
C GLU A 48 20.63 -8.98 7.29
N GLN A 49 20.18 -8.46 6.16
CA GLN A 49 18.76 -8.37 5.82
C GLN A 49 18.09 -9.75 5.78
N LYS A 50 18.77 -10.78 5.26
CA LYS A 50 18.27 -12.16 5.29
C LYS A 50 18.11 -12.68 6.72
N ARG A 51 19.04 -12.36 7.62
CA ARG A 51 18.94 -12.74 9.05
C ARG A 51 17.77 -12.03 9.73
N GLN A 52 17.62 -10.73 9.52
CA GLN A 52 16.52 -9.93 10.09
C GLN A 52 15.17 -10.41 9.60
N THR A 53 15.03 -10.64 8.28
CA THR A 53 13.82 -11.25 7.68
C THR A 53 13.51 -12.60 8.33
N GLY A 54 14.49 -13.49 8.44
CA GLY A 54 14.30 -14.80 9.05
C GLY A 54 13.92 -14.72 10.53
N ALA A 55 14.49 -13.77 11.27
CA ALA A 55 14.16 -13.54 12.67
C ALA A 55 12.74 -13.03 12.86
N LEU A 56 12.29 -12.08 12.00
CA LEU A 56 10.93 -11.56 12.04
C LEU A 56 9.91 -12.65 11.68
N VAL A 57 10.14 -13.41 10.61
CA VAL A 57 9.27 -14.53 10.23
C VAL A 57 9.15 -15.55 11.36
N LYS A 58 10.28 -15.87 12.04
CA LYS A 58 10.26 -16.76 13.19
C LYS A 58 9.44 -16.19 14.35
N ALA A 59 9.63 -14.92 14.69
CA ALA A 59 8.88 -14.26 15.76
C ALA A 59 7.37 -14.27 15.47
N VAL A 60 6.96 -13.98 14.24
CA VAL A 60 5.55 -14.05 13.81
C VAL A 60 5.00 -15.47 13.92
N ARG A 61 5.77 -16.50 13.52
CA ARG A 61 5.37 -17.90 13.72
C ARG A 61 5.17 -18.23 15.19
N ASP A 62 6.13 -17.90 16.04
CA ASP A 62 6.06 -18.15 17.50
C ASP A 62 4.83 -17.45 18.10
N ALA A 63 4.54 -16.22 17.70
CA ALA A 63 3.39 -15.44 18.17
C ALA A 63 2.04 -16.02 17.73
N THR A 64 1.97 -16.60 16.52
CA THR A 64 0.70 -16.94 15.85
C THR A 64 0.46 -18.45 15.72
N GLU A 65 1.38 -19.33 16.09
CA GLU A 65 1.24 -20.79 15.96
C GLU A 65 -0.06 -21.33 16.55
N ARG A 66 -0.49 -20.82 17.73
CA ARG A 66 -1.76 -21.18 18.38
C ARG A 66 -2.99 -20.85 17.53
N PHE A 67 -2.86 -19.96 16.56
CA PHE A 67 -3.93 -19.49 15.68
C PHE A 67 -4.06 -20.30 14.39
N GLN A 68 -3.35 -21.43 14.24
CA GLN A 68 -3.61 -22.41 13.18
C GLN A 68 -5.09 -22.88 13.22
N ASN A 69 -5.71 -22.86 14.39
CA ASN A 69 -7.15 -23.01 14.54
C ASN A 69 -7.80 -21.62 14.69
N PRO A 70 -8.63 -21.16 13.72
CA PRO A 70 -9.29 -19.85 13.79
C PRO A 70 -10.11 -19.61 15.07
N ALA A 71 -10.75 -20.66 15.61
CA ALA A 71 -11.46 -20.54 16.88
C ALA A 71 -10.52 -20.19 18.06
N ALA A 72 -9.23 -20.45 17.95
CA ALA A 72 -8.28 -19.97 18.95
C ALA A 72 -8.03 -18.45 18.79
N ALA A 73 -7.97 -17.95 17.57
CA ALA A 73 -7.85 -16.50 17.32
C ALA A 73 -9.08 -15.77 17.90
N GLU A 74 -10.30 -16.25 17.67
CA GLU A 74 -11.52 -15.65 18.22
C GLU A 74 -11.52 -15.61 19.76
N ARG A 75 -11.07 -16.68 20.42
CA ARG A 75 -10.93 -16.70 21.90
C ARG A 75 -9.90 -15.66 22.40
N HIS A 76 -8.97 -15.26 21.55
CA HIS A 76 -7.98 -14.21 21.81
C HIS A 76 -8.40 -12.85 21.26
N GLN A 77 -9.69 -12.66 21.00
CA GLN A 77 -10.29 -11.38 20.55
C GLN A 77 -9.89 -10.94 19.14
N TYR A 78 -9.45 -11.87 18.28
CA TYR A 78 -9.28 -11.61 16.86
C TYR A 78 -10.57 -11.98 16.12
N PHE A 79 -11.21 -11.01 15.49
CA PHE A 79 -12.44 -11.20 14.74
C PHE A 79 -12.29 -10.73 13.31
N LEU A 80 -13.01 -11.39 12.39
CA LEU A 80 -13.01 -11.01 11.00
C LEU A 80 -13.48 -9.56 10.81
N ASN A 81 -12.63 -8.75 10.22
CA ASN A 81 -12.92 -7.40 9.76
C ASN A 81 -12.58 -7.27 8.27
N PHE A 82 -13.25 -6.38 7.55
CA PHE A 82 -13.03 -6.09 6.13
C PHE A 82 -13.28 -7.26 5.16
N GLY A 83 -13.84 -8.40 5.61
CA GLY A 83 -14.10 -9.56 4.76
C GLY A 83 -12.82 -10.14 4.15
N CYS A 84 -12.89 -10.64 2.92
CA CYS A 84 -11.73 -11.14 2.19
C CYS A 84 -11.17 -10.06 1.24
N VAL A 85 -9.93 -9.65 1.47
CA VAL A 85 -9.28 -8.57 0.72
C VAL A 85 -8.60 -9.12 -0.51
N SER A 86 -9.16 -8.80 -1.69
CA SER A 86 -8.66 -9.22 -3.01
C SER A 86 -7.95 -8.09 -3.73
N GLY A 87 -6.89 -8.40 -4.47
CA GLY A 87 -6.14 -7.52 -5.35
C GLY A 87 -6.45 -7.73 -6.84
N GLY A 88 -7.50 -8.48 -7.18
CA GLY A 88 -7.78 -8.87 -8.56
C GLY A 88 -6.63 -9.72 -9.13
N ASP A 89 -6.04 -9.29 -10.24
CA ASP A 89 -4.95 -10.00 -10.93
C ASP A 89 -3.66 -10.14 -10.09
N PHE A 90 -3.55 -9.41 -8.98
CA PHE A 90 -2.40 -9.51 -8.06
C PHE A 90 -2.57 -10.58 -6.97
N GLY A 91 -3.68 -11.32 -6.97
CA GLY A 91 -4.03 -12.27 -5.94
C GLY A 91 -4.77 -11.63 -4.77
N ALA A 92 -4.53 -12.06 -3.54
CA ALA A 92 -5.24 -11.55 -2.37
C ALA A 92 -4.32 -11.38 -1.15
N MET A 93 -4.77 -10.58 -0.19
CA MET A 93 -4.25 -10.57 1.18
C MET A 93 -4.96 -11.64 2.03
N GLY A 94 -6.21 -11.95 1.70
CA GLY A 94 -7.04 -12.91 2.45
C GLY A 94 -7.92 -12.23 3.50
N LEU A 95 -8.28 -13.02 4.50
CA LEU A 95 -9.16 -12.63 5.61
C LEU A 95 -8.34 -12.01 6.74
N HIS A 96 -8.75 -10.84 7.20
CA HIS A 96 -8.09 -10.11 8.29
C HIS A 96 -8.87 -10.30 9.58
N PHE A 97 -8.34 -11.09 10.49
CA PHE A 97 -8.87 -11.24 11.84
C PHE A 97 -8.15 -10.24 12.75
N VAL A 98 -8.84 -9.19 13.12
CA VAL A 98 -8.28 -8.04 13.83
C VAL A 98 -8.60 -8.11 15.32
N ASN A 99 -7.60 -7.90 16.16
CA ASN A 99 -7.79 -7.61 17.57
C ASN A 99 -7.76 -6.10 17.81
N MET A 100 -8.94 -5.50 17.88
CA MET A 100 -9.08 -4.05 18.05
C MET A 100 -8.50 -3.50 19.36
N ASN A 101 -8.25 -4.35 20.36
CA ASN A 101 -7.62 -3.91 21.61
C ASN A 101 -6.12 -3.68 21.46
N LEU A 102 -5.51 -4.16 20.37
CA LEU A 102 -4.09 -3.97 20.05
C LEU A 102 -3.87 -2.83 19.07
N VAL A 103 -4.94 -2.33 18.42
CA VAL A 103 -4.83 -1.22 17.47
C VAL A 103 -4.69 0.09 18.23
N ASP A 104 -3.46 0.40 18.57
CA ASP A 104 -3.07 1.60 19.31
C ASP A 104 -1.90 2.34 18.61
N GLY A 105 -1.04 3.02 19.31
CA GLY A 105 0.11 3.73 18.74
C GLY A 105 1.44 2.98 18.91
N GLU A 106 1.43 1.73 19.33
CA GLU A 106 2.63 0.95 19.65
C GLU A 106 2.71 -0.30 18.76
N ILE A 107 3.89 -0.91 18.69
CA ILE A 107 4.12 -2.13 17.92
C ILE A 107 4.79 -3.16 18.82
N ASP A 108 4.17 -4.34 18.94
CA ASP A 108 4.75 -5.49 19.62
C ASP A 108 4.83 -6.69 18.67
N VAL A 109 6.05 -7.14 18.38
CA VAL A 109 6.29 -8.28 17.48
C VAL A 109 5.58 -9.56 17.91
N MET A 110 5.33 -9.74 19.22
CA MET A 110 4.67 -10.92 19.77
C MET A 110 3.13 -10.80 19.80
N HIS A 111 2.60 -9.62 19.55
CA HIS A 111 1.17 -9.35 19.58
C HIS A 111 0.73 -8.58 18.33
N PRO A 112 0.78 -9.22 17.14
CA PRO A 112 0.32 -8.56 15.92
C PRO A 112 -1.16 -8.17 16.04
N GLU A 113 -1.55 -7.01 15.52
CA GLU A 113 -2.93 -6.51 15.53
C GLU A 113 -3.85 -7.39 14.69
N ILE A 114 -3.29 -8.08 13.68
CA ILE A 114 -4.05 -8.85 12.70
C ILE A 114 -3.40 -10.21 12.48
N VAL A 115 -4.22 -11.27 12.47
CA VAL A 115 -3.84 -12.57 11.94
C VAL A 115 -4.57 -12.83 10.62
N LEU A 116 -3.86 -13.44 9.66
CA LEU A 116 -4.29 -13.54 8.28
C LEU A 116 -4.63 -14.95 7.90
N TYR A 117 -5.76 -15.13 7.23
CA TYR A 117 -6.19 -16.44 6.75
C TYR A 117 -6.55 -16.45 5.28
N GLU A 118 -6.27 -17.56 4.65
CA GLU A 118 -6.76 -17.89 3.32
C GLU A 118 -7.99 -18.81 3.44
N PRO A 119 -9.13 -18.47 2.80
CA PRO A 119 -10.27 -19.36 2.75
C PRO A 119 -10.00 -20.50 1.75
N LEU A 120 -10.25 -21.74 2.16
CA LEU A 120 -10.06 -22.93 1.33
C LEU A 120 -11.40 -23.45 0.77
N PRO A 121 -11.41 -24.16 -0.39
CA PRO A 121 -12.63 -24.67 -1.00
C PRO A 121 -13.46 -25.63 -0.12
N ASN A 122 -12.83 -26.25 0.87
CA ASN A 122 -13.49 -27.14 1.83
C ASN A 122 -14.14 -26.39 3.02
N GLY A 123 -14.16 -25.05 2.97
CA GLY A 123 -14.68 -24.20 4.04
C GLY A 123 -13.74 -23.98 5.23
N HIS A 124 -12.55 -24.57 5.21
CA HIS A 124 -11.54 -24.32 6.23
C HIS A 124 -10.79 -23.02 5.95
N LEU A 125 -10.19 -22.47 7.02
CA LEU A 125 -9.28 -21.33 6.93
C LEU A 125 -7.85 -21.82 7.20
N ARG A 126 -6.91 -21.36 6.37
CA ARG A 126 -5.48 -21.64 6.54
C ARG A 126 -4.78 -20.36 6.99
N LEU A 127 -4.10 -20.40 8.14
CA LEU A 127 -3.26 -19.30 8.60
C LEU A 127 -2.16 -19.05 7.58
N THR A 128 -1.98 -17.79 7.14
CA THR A 128 -0.98 -17.40 6.14
C THR A 128 0.10 -16.50 6.72
N GLY A 129 -0.22 -15.72 7.76
CA GLY A 129 0.71 -14.80 8.38
C GLY A 129 0.06 -13.86 9.37
N ALA A 130 0.68 -12.72 9.53
CA ALA A 130 0.18 -11.63 10.36
C ALA A 130 0.35 -10.30 9.64
N ASP A 131 -0.38 -9.28 10.12
CA ASP A 131 -0.21 -7.91 9.70
C ASP A 131 -0.17 -7.02 10.94
N TYR A 132 0.85 -6.18 11.02
CA TYR A 132 1.01 -5.17 12.08
C TYR A 132 0.39 -3.88 11.57
N LEU A 133 -0.51 -3.29 12.36
CA LEU A 133 -1.23 -2.09 11.97
C LEU A 133 -1.19 -1.06 13.08
N VAL A 134 -0.71 0.13 12.78
CA VAL A 134 -0.72 1.26 13.71
C VAL A 134 -1.36 2.49 13.06
N PRO A 135 -2.34 3.14 13.73
CA PRO A 135 -2.92 4.39 13.24
C PRO A 135 -1.83 5.45 13.11
N LYS A 136 -1.75 6.10 11.94
CA LYS A 136 -0.73 7.12 11.65
C LYS A 136 -0.73 8.24 12.70
N GLU A 137 -1.92 8.76 13.04
CA GLU A 137 -2.07 9.83 14.03
C GLU A 137 -1.54 9.41 15.41
N ALA A 138 -1.85 8.20 15.86
CA ALA A 138 -1.39 7.69 17.16
C ALA A 138 0.13 7.50 17.18
N TRP A 139 0.71 6.95 16.12
CA TRP A 139 2.15 6.80 15.97
C TRP A 139 2.89 8.13 16.01
N GLU A 140 2.44 9.09 15.20
CA GLU A 140 3.10 10.39 15.07
C GLU A 140 2.86 11.32 16.27
N ALA A 141 1.85 11.06 17.10
CA ALA A 141 1.62 11.77 18.34
C ALA A 141 2.63 11.44 19.44
N ASN A 142 3.30 10.29 19.37
CA ASN A 142 4.32 9.89 20.34
C ASN A 142 5.65 10.60 20.02
N PRO A 143 6.15 11.50 20.90
CA PRO A 143 7.38 12.27 20.64
C PRO A 143 8.66 11.41 20.58
N ASN A 144 8.58 10.16 21.00
CA ASN A 144 9.71 9.23 20.91
C ASN A 144 9.80 8.53 19.54
N HIS A 145 8.75 8.61 18.71
CA HIS A 145 8.75 8.04 17.37
C HIS A 145 9.36 9.02 16.37
N THR A 146 10.37 8.57 15.65
CA THR A 146 11.06 9.37 14.64
C THR A 146 10.91 8.73 13.25
N GLY A 147 10.05 9.29 12.42
CA GLY A 147 9.79 8.77 11.07
C GLY A 147 8.78 7.61 11.05
N PRO A 148 8.66 6.92 9.90
CA PRO A 148 7.73 5.80 9.77
C PRO A 148 8.15 4.63 10.67
N PRO A 149 7.17 3.81 11.12
CA PRO A 149 7.49 2.65 11.95
C PRO A 149 8.35 1.62 11.22
N GLU A 150 9.18 0.96 12.01
CA GLU A 150 10.04 -0.13 11.58
C GLU A 150 9.98 -1.28 12.59
N LEU A 151 9.94 -2.52 12.11
CA LEU A 151 9.98 -3.71 12.94
C LEU A 151 11.08 -4.65 12.44
N MET A 152 12.11 -4.85 13.24
CA MET A 152 13.24 -5.75 12.95
C MET A 152 13.86 -5.53 11.55
N GLY A 153 14.07 -4.28 11.16
CA GLY A 153 14.67 -3.89 9.88
C GLY A 153 13.68 -3.81 8.71
N GLN A 154 12.38 -3.95 8.96
CA GLN A 154 11.34 -3.82 7.94
C GLN A 154 10.51 -2.57 8.18
N LEU A 155 10.52 -1.67 7.20
CA LEU A 155 9.69 -0.46 7.21
C LEU A 155 8.22 -0.82 6.94
N PHE A 156 7.33 -0.12 7.61
CA PHE A 156 5.91 -0.22 7.36
C PHE A 156 5.50 0.56 6.10
N HIS A 157 4.47 0.09 5.44
CA HIS A 157 3.84 0.78 4.33
C HIS A 157 2.79 1.77 4.86
N LEU A 158 2.76 2.98 4.30
CA LEU A 158 1.71 3.94 4.58
C LEU A 158 0.50 3.68 3.68
N PHE A 159 -0.67 3.50 4.30
CA PHE A 159 -1.97 3.62 3.65
C PHE A 159 -2.58 4.97 4.01
N ASP A 160 -2.47 5.93 3.11
CA ASP A 160 -3.00 7.27 3.33
C ASP A 160 -4.53 7.30 3.18
N ALA A 161 -5.18 8.36 3.65
CA ALA A 161 -6.61 8.58 3.48
C ALA A 161 -6.86 9.55 2.31
N PRO A 162 -7.95 9.32 1.51
CA PRO A 162 -8.88 8.21 1.61
C PRO A 162 -8.31 6.89 1.07
N ASN A 163 -8.63 5.78 1.70
CA ASN A 163 -8.22 4.45 1.26
C ASN A 163 -9.43 3.52 1.07
N ARG A 164 -9.19 2.36 0.44
CA ARG A 164 -10.25 1.40 0.10
C ARG A 164 -11.00 0.83 1.31
N PHE A 165 -10.43 0.92 2.50
CA PHE A 165 -11.02 0.41 3.74
C PHE A 165 -11.89 1.45 4.44
N GLY A 166 -11.91 2.70 3.97
CA GLY A 166 -12.60 3.82 4.62
C GLY A 166 -12.01 4.19 5.98
N LEU A 167 -10.77 3.78 6.25
CA LEU A 167 -10.06 4.06 7.49
C LEU A 167 -9.31 5.39 7.41
N PRO A 168 -9.04 6.03 8.56
CA PRO A 168 -7.97 7.04 8.65
C PRO A 168 -6.64 6.48 8.15
N ALA A 169 -5.67 7.35 7.89
CA ALA A 169 -4.33 6.92 7.48
C ALA A 169 -3.69 6.01 8.54
N PHE A 170 -3.03 4.94 8.11
CA PHE A 170 -2.36 3.97 8.98
C PHE A 170 -1.08 3.45 8.33
N TYR A 171 -0.17 2.98 9.17
CA TYR A 171 0.98 2.19 8.75
C TYR A 171 0.70 0.70 8.93
N THR A 172 1.22 -0.12 8.03
CA THR A 172 1.05 -1.57 8.11
C THR A 172 2.28 -2.33 7.61
N LEU A 173 2.53 -3.49 8.20
CA LEU A 173 3.57 -4.44 7.76
C LEU A 173 2.99 -5.84 7.67
N HIS A 174 2.72 -6.28 6.44
CA HIS A 174 2.25 -7.62 6.14
C HIS A 174 3.41 -8.62 6.17
N VAL A 175 3.24 -9.75 6.87
CA VAL A 175 4.27 -10.78 7.01
C VAL A 175 3.71 -12.16 6.64
N TRP A 176 4.11 -12.67 5.49
CA TRP A 176 3.77 -14.02 5.02
C TRP A 176 4.63 -15.07 5.74
N ALA A 177 4.22 -15.40 6.98
CA ALA A 177 5.02 -16.28 7.84
C ALA A 177 4.71 -17.77 7.64
N TRP A 178 3.48 -18.14 7.21
CA TRP A 178 3.00 -19.51 7.10
C TRP A 178 2.70 -19.95 5.67
N LYS A 179 2.78 -19.04 4.72
CA LYS A 179 2.60 -19.28 3.29
C LYS A 179 3.65 -18.47 2.54
N ASP A 180 4.35 -19.12 1.64
CA ASP A 180 5.30 -18.41 0.76
C ASP A 180 4.56 -17.44 -0.14
N ASN A 181 5.19 -16.30 -0.41
CA ASN A 181 4.73 -15.32 -1.37
C ASN A 181 5.81 -15.10 -2.43
N PRO A 182 5.57 -15.48 -3.69
CA PRO A 182 6.56 -15.32 -4.76
C PRO A 182 6.95 -13.85 -5.00
N ASN A 183 6.08 -12.90 -4.61
CA ASN A 183 6.36 -11.46 -4.73
C ASN A 183 7.18 -10.91 -3.54
N GLY A 184 7.45 -11.72 -2.52
CA GLY A 184 8.23 -11.34 -1.35
C GLY A 184 7.47 -11.46 -0.01
N THR A 185 8.22 -11.71 1.04
CA THR A 185 7.71 -12.00 2.39
C THR A 185 6.88 -10.86 2.99
N PHE A 186 7.13 -9.61 2.58
CA PHE A 186 6.53 -8.41 3.17
C PHE A 186 5.64 -7.63 2.19
N THR A 187 5.32 -8.22 1.04
CA THR A 187 4.41 -7.59 0.07
C THR A 187 2.95 -7.87 0.43
N ASN A 188 2.07 -6.92 0.14
CA ASN A 188 0.66 -7.03 0.52
C ASN A 188 -0.08 -8.14 -0.25
N TRP A 189 0.22 -8.31 -1.55
CA TRP A 189 -0.52 -9.22 -2.43
C TRP A 189 0.25 -10.52 -2.65
N ASN A 190 -0.46 -11.64 -2.50
CA ASN A 190 0.08 -12.96 -2.82
C ASN A 190 -0.74 -13.56 -3.97
N PRO A 191 -0.13 -13.81 -5.15
CA PRO A 191 -0.83 -14.37 -6.31
C PRO A 191 -1.35 -15.80 -6.06
N ASP A 192 -0.80 -16.50 -5.06
CA ASP A 192 -1.20 -17.86 -4.69
C ASP A 192 -2.27 -17.88 -3.58
N VAL A 193 -2.87 -16.72 -3.25
CA VAL A 193 -4.00 -16.56 -2.33
C VAL A 193 -5.22 -16.07 -3.09
N SER A 194 -6.39 -16.68 -2.85
CA SER A 194 -7.65 -16.31 -3.47
C SER A 194 -8.76 -16.13 -2.43
N CYS A 195 -9.66 -15.19 -2.72
CA CYS A 195 -10.91 -15.01 -1.97
C CYS A 195 -12.10 -15.83 -2.54
N ASP A 196 -11.89 -16.64 -3.58
CA ASP A 196 -13.00 -17.28 -4.30
C ASP A 196 -13.81 -18.25 -3.43
N ALA A 197 -13.14 -18.92 -2.52
CA ALA A 197 -13.77 -19.85 -1.59
C ALA A 197 -14.52 -19.16 -0.43
N PHE A 198 -14.43 -17.84 -0.28
CA PHE A 198 -15.12 -17.10 0.79
C PHE A 198 -16.48 -16.63 0.31
N ALA A 199 -17.54 -17.08 1.01
CA ALA A 199 -18.93 -16.74 0.68
C ALA A 199 -19.41 -15.40 1.26
N GLY A 200 -18.61 -14.79 2.17
CA GLY A 200 -18.92 -13.50 2.78
C GLY A 200 -18.51 -12.31 1.91
N GLU A 201 -18.47 -11.14 2.54
CA GLU A 201 -18.07 -9.89 1.86
C GLU A 201 -16.64 -9.98 1.34
N LYS A 202 -16.45 -9.57 0.09
CA LYS A 202 -15.14 -9.48 -0.55
C LYS A 202 -14.87 -8.01 -0.87
N HIS A 203 -13.68 -7.54 -0.50
CA HIS A 203 -13.22 -6.21 -0.86
C HIS A 203 -12.32 -6.31 -2.11
N PRO A 204 -12.88 -6.18 -3.32
CA PRO A 204 -12.11 -6.13 -4.57
C PRO A 204 -11.29 -4.83 -4.60
N ARG A 205 -10.26 -4.81 -5.44
CA ARG A 205 -9.42 -3.64 -5.66
C ARG A 205 -10.22 -2.47 -6.24
#